data_35f01dda36557bbbbe647ca74adf0369
#
_entry.id   35f01dda36557bbbbe647ca74adf0369
#
_cell.length_a   1.000
_cell.length_b   1.000
_cell.length_c   1.000
_cell.angle_alpha   90.00
_cell.angle_beta   90.00
_cell.angle_gamma   90.00
#
_symmetry.space_group_name_H-M   'P 1'
#
loop_
_entity.id
_entity.type
_entity.pdbx_description
1 polymer ?
#
loop_
_entity_poly.entity_id
_entity_poly.type
_entity_poly.pdbx_seq_one_letter_code
_entity_poly.pdbx_strand_id
1 'polypeptide(L)'
;MIRRTRTAAMIAAMGLGVFLAAGAIFLVGRDRSAVDWRSLRAVAFESDDWGLAGFLPDAQALSGLDRDALAPGRFPDVYWGSTLEDSAQVGALTRVLAAAARGRDGLPPVWQPNYVMGSLSWEEGARGGRWIRYDWPEFSPRYVRPGLTEAVVLAMDKGLWYPEYHAFTHYDPLRRMESVASGGIAAEAARRGIMLFPGSEEARELGPWRSRAELEAELEAGLARFASAFGRPVGSIIAPDYTWDRRCESVWASRGVRVIQAKREQRYLGREWGTAARVRKLVDQRLDRILFPGRAYLERNCRFEPVQSPDPGAVALRCALEVKRAWAAGSPAVVESHRINFVHTDPQVIRVGLEALERLLAELDGPGDLAPIYLTDVEIAGLMRNGTSSCVRGPWLVLRNGTRSGRILAVEPGNHADSERQAGGVPPGSRFFLVPAGTVLLIPR
;
A
#
# COMPACT_ATOMS: atom_id res chain seq x y z
N MET A 1 -36.99 -23.48 42.77
CA MET A 1 -35.95 -22.42 43.05
C MET A 1 -34.54 -22.82 42.59
N ILE A 2 -34.07 -24.02 42.87
CA ILE A 2 -32.69 -24.48 42.56
C ILE A 2 -32.32 -24.52 41.05
N ARG A 3 -33.26 -24.74 40.13
CA ARG A 3 -32.97 -24.74 38.67
C ARG A 3 -32.69 -23.33 38.12
N ARG A 4 -33.38 -22.28 38.61
CA ARG A 4 -33.18 -20.88 38.15
C ARG A 4 -31.81 -20.31 38.57
N THR A 5 -31.33 -20.70 39.76
CA THR A 5 -30.03 -20.27 40.27
C THR A 5 -28.87 -20.90 39.48
N ARG A 6 -28.98 -22.17 39.05
CA ARG A 6 -27.97 -22.83 38.21
C ARG A 6 -27.88 -22.23 36.82
N THR A 7 -29.01 -21.88 36.21
CA THR A 7 -29.01 -21.22 34.89
C THR A 7 -28.40 -19.82 34.96
N ALA A 8 -28.71 -19.04 35.99
CA ALA A 8 -28.13 -17.70 36.18
C ALA A 8 -26.61 -17.77 36.42
N ALA A 9 -26.14 -18.73 37.24
CA ALA A 9 -24.71 -18.94 37.47
C ALA A 9 -23.97 -19.37 36.20
N MET A 10 -24.61 -20.20 35.37
CA MET A 10 -24.01 -20.64 34.09
C MET A 10 -23.93 -19.51 33.09
N ILE A 11 -24.94 -18.65 32.99
CA ILE A 11 -24.94 -17.45 32.14
C ILE A 11 -23.85 -16.46 32.62
N ALA A 12 -23.72 -16.24 33.93
CA ALA A 12 -22.71 -15.38 34.51
C ALA A 12 -21.29 -15.92 34.25
N ALA A 13 -21.06 -17.23 34.38
CA ALA A 13 -19.81 -17.88 34.11
C ALA A 13 -19.43 -17.80 32.60
N MET A 14 -20.39 -18.00 31.71
CA MET A 14 -20.19 -17.80 30.26
C MET A 14 -19.88 -16.34 29.93
N GLY A 15 -20.60 -15.37 30.54
CA GLY A 15 -20.34 -13.95 30.36
C GLY A 15 -18.93 -13.56 30.83
N LEU A 16 -18.49 -14.05 31.97
CA LEU A 16 -17.14 -13.84 32.50
C LEU A 16 -16.09 -14.49 31.62
N GLY A 17 -16.32 -15.70 31.13
CA GLY A 17 -15.44 -16.40 30.20
C GLY A 17 -15.25 -15.65 28.89
N VAL A 18 -16.34 -15.13 28.31
CA VAL A 18 -16.32 -14.30 27.11
C VAL A 18 -15.58 -12.98 27.37
N PHE A 19 -15.79 -12.36 28.52
CA PHE A 19 -15.12 -11.12 28.92
C PHE A 19 -13.62 -11.30 29.14
N LEU A 20 -13.22 -12.40 29.79
CA LEU A 20 -11.80 -12.75 29.99
C LEU A 20 -11.11 -13.13 28.67
N ALA A 21 -11.79 -13.86 27.78
CA ALA A 21 -11.29 -14.18 26.46
C ALA A 21 -11.13 -12.92 25.60
N ALA A 22 -12.12 -12.02 25.62
CA ALA A 22 -12.06 -10.74 24.94
C ALA A 22 -10.93 -9.85 25.50
N GLY A 23 -10.76 -9.83 26.83
CA GLY A 23 -9.66 -9.14 27.50
C GLY A 23 -8.29 -9.72 27.14
N ALA A 24 -8.15 -11.05 27.10
CA ALA A 24 -6.92 -11.72 26.69
C ALA A 24 -6.58 -11.44 25.21
N ILE A 25 -7.58 -11.52 24.31
CA ILE A 25 -7.44 -11.17 22.89
C ILE A 25 -7.01 -9.72 22.74
N PHE A 26 -7.56 -8.81 23.54
CA PHE A 26 -7.21 -7.39 23.52
C PHE A 26 -5.78 -7.13 24.01
N LEU A 27 -5.32 -7.86 25.03
CA LEU A 27 -3.99 -7.73 25.62
C LEU A 27 -2.89 -8.36 24.74
N VAL A 28 -3.18 -9.52 24.15
CA VAL A 28 -2.23 -10.24 23.26
C VAL A 28 -2.05 -9.52 21.92
N GLY A 29 -3.10 -8.83 21.44
CA GLY A 29 -3.04 -8.07 20.18
C GLY A 29 -2.36 -6.70 20.29
N ARG A 30 -1.75 -6.33 21.44
CA ARG A 30 -0.92 -5.13 21.55
C ARG A 30 0.49 -5.43 21.04
N ASP A 31 0.94 -4.66 20.06
CA ASP A 31 2.32 -4.69 19.60
C ASP A 31 3.25 -4.34 20.78
N ARG A 32 3.97 -5.33 21.26
CA ARG A 32 5.06 -5.14 22.21
C ARG A 32 6.36 -4.93 21.43
N SER A 33 6.43 -3.88 20.65
CA SER A 33 7.65 -3.53 19.94
C SER A 33 8.78 -3.31 20.95
N ALA A 34 9.93 -3.97 20.72
CA ALA A 34 11.15 -3.70 21.46
C ALA A 34 11.80 -2.37 21.05
N VAL A 35 11.20 -1.66 20.09
CA VAL A 35 11.69 -0.42 19.49
C VAL A 35 11.05 0.79 20.18
N ASP A 36 11.87 1.75 20.52
CA ASP A 36 11.39 3.07 20.97
C ASP A 36 11.04 3.95 19.76
N TRP A 37 9.81 3.83 19.30
CA TRP A 37 9.31 4.62 18.15
C TRP A 37 9.30 6.12 18.38
N ARG A 38 9.21 6.59 19.64
CA ARG A 38 9.27 8.01 19.98
C ARG A 38 10.63 8.60 19.64
N SER A 39 11.68 7.89 20.05
CA SER A 39 13.06 8.28 19.75
C SER A 39 13.42 7.99 18.30
N LEU A 40 12.85 6.92 17.70
CA LEU A 40 13.16 6.55 16.32
C LEU A 40 12.60 7.53 15.31
N ARG A 41 11.45 8.16 15.57
CA ARG A 41 10.78 9.12 14.68
C ARG A 41 10.64 8.60 13.25
N ALA A 42 10.20 7.35 13.14
CA ALA A 42 10.02 6.66 11.86
C ALA A 42 8.83 7.22 11.08
N VAL A 43 9.01 7.41 9.77
CA VAL A 43 7.96 7.78 8.83
C VAL A 43 8.08 6.93 7.57
N ALA A 44 6.94 6.42 7.09
CA ALA A 44 6.80 5.77 5.80
C ALA A 44 5.79 6.53 4.94
N PHE A 45 6.05 6.63 3.64
CA PHE A 45 5.14 7.22 2.66
C PHE A 45 4.59 6.11 1.76
N GLU A 46 3.31 5.83 1.87
CA GLU A 46 2.58 4.88 1.02
C GLU A 46 1.70 5.64 0.03
N SER A 47 1.69 5.25 -1.24
CA SER A 47 0.93 5.94 -2.27
C SER A 47 0.30 4.95 -3.23
N ASP A 48 -1.02 4.96 -3.35
CA ASP A 48 -1.79 4.01 -4.13
C ASP A 48 -1.94 4.40 -5.61
N ASP A 49 -2.44 3.47 -6.44
CA ASP A 49 -2.84 3.61 -7.83
C ASP A 49 -1.70 3.75 -8.85
N TRP A 50 -0.44 3.56 -8.50
CA TRP A 50 0.67 3.57 -9.46
C TRP A 50 0.55 2.40 -10.45
N GLY A 51 0.93 2.63 -11.71
CA GLY A 51 0.77 1.63 -12.77
C GLY A 51 -0.66 1.43 -13.24
N LEU A 52 -1.67 2.01 -12.58
CA LEU A 52 -3.04 2.03 -13.09
C LEU A 52 -3.08 2.91 -14.33
N ALA A 53 -3.65 2.43 -15.44
CA ALA A 53 -3.86 3.24 -16.64
C ALA A 53 -4.59 4.57 -16.36
N GLY A 54 -5.23 4.66 -15.19
CA GLY A 54 -5.96 5.84 -14.77
C GLY A 54 -7.36 5.89 -15.38
N PHE A 55 -8.02 7.02 -15.23
CA PHE A 55 -9.36 7.15 -15.79
C PHE A 55 -9.30 7.63 -17.24
N LEU A 56 -8.28 8.39 -17.61
CA LEU A 56 -8.12 8.97 -18.93
C LEU A 56 -6.78 8.63 -19.57
N PRO A 57 -6.72 8.38 -20.89
CA PRO A 57 -5.46 8.33 -21.62
C PRO A 57 -4.84 9.72 -21.78
N ASP A 58 -5.67 10.74 -21.96
CA ASP A 58 -5.31 12.15 -22.14
C ASP A 58 -6.47 13.08 -21.75
N ALA A 59 -6.22 14.41 -21.75
CA ALA A 59 -7.20 15.42 -21.37
C ALA A 59 -8.40 15.51 -22.35
N GLN A 60 -8.27 15.02 -23.57
CA GLN A 60 -9.31 15.14 -24.61
C GLN A 60 -10.30 13.97 -24.59
N ALA A 61 -9.96 12.87 -23.95
CA ALA A 61 -10.76 11.64 -23.95
C ALA A 61 -12.20 11.85 -23.43
N LEU A 62 -12.41 12.81 -22.53
CA LEU A 62 -13.74 13.17 -21.98
C LEU A 62 -14.55 14.10 -22.88
N SER A 63 -14.00 14.64 -23.97
CA SER A 63 -14.71 15.63 -24.79
C SER A 63 -16.04 15.07 -25.31
N GLY A 64 -17.15 15.76 -24.97
CA GLY A 64 -18.49 15.35 -25.38
C GLY A 64 -19.07 14.11 -24.67
N LEU A 65 -18.41 13.59 -23.63
CA LEU A 65 -19.00 12.56 -22.76
C LEU A 65 -19.71 13.20 -21.57
N ASP A 66 -20.84 12.60 -21.21
CA ASP A 66 -21.56 12.93 -19.98
C ASP A 66 -20.88 12.30 -18.77
N ARG A 67 -20.21 13.12 -17.95
CA ARG A 67 -19.48 12.69 -16.75
C ARG A 67 -20.42 12.11 -15.69
N ASP A 68 -21.59 12.72 -15.52
CA ASP A 68 -22.57 12.29 -14.52
C ASP A 68 -23.17 10.95 -14.88
N ALA A 69 -23.37 10.67 -16.17
CA ALA A 69 -23.80 9.35 -16.61
C ALA A 69 -22.70 8.29 -16.48
N LEU A 70 -21.43 8.67 -16.62
CA LEU A 70 -20.29 7.77 -16.51
C LEU A 70 -19.97 7.40 -15.04
N ALA A 71 -19.99 8.41 -14.13
CA ALA A 71 -19.74 8.20 -12.71
C ALA A 71 -20.56 9.21 -11.87
N PRO A 72 -21.81 8.89 -11.53
CA PRO A 72 -22.73 9.82 -10.89
C PRO A 72 -22.23 10.33 -9.53
N GLY A 73 -21.75 11.59 -9.46
CA GLY A 73 -21.54 12.37 -8.23
C GLY A 73 -20.57 11.80 -7.19
N ARG A 74 -19.76 10.79 -7.53
CA ARG A 74 -18.98 10.02 -6.55
C ARG A 74 -17.48 10.29 -6.56
N PHE A 75 -16.95 10.90 -7.62
CA PHE A 75 -15.54 11.24 -7.68
C PHE A 75 -15.34 12.73 -7.44
N PRO A 76 -14.36 13.13 -6.61
CA PRO A 76 -13.92 14.52 -6.58
C PRO A 76 -13.49 14.97 -7.97
N ASP A 77 -13.73 16.23 -8.33
CA ASP A 77 -13.45 16.76 -9.67
C ASP A 77 -12.03 16.51 -10.16
N VAL A 78 -11.06 16.49 -9.24
CA VAL A 78 -9.66 16.23 -9.56
C VAL A 78 -9.44 14.86 -10.18
N TYR A 79 -10.25 13.88 -9.88
CA TYR A 79 -10.08 12.53 -10.48
C TYR A 79 -10.40 12.49 -11.97
N TRP A 80 -11.15 13.47 -12.50
CA TRP A 80 -11.41 13.56 -13.94
C TRP A 80 -10.16 13.92 -14.78
N GLY A 81 -9.05 14.20 -14.15
CA GLY A 81 -7.75 14.34 -14.81
C GLY A 81 -6.77 13.22 -14.49
N SER A 82 -7.20 12.16 -13.77
CA SER A 82 -6.36 11.00 -13.43
C SER A 82 -5.93 10.25 -14.70
N THR A 83 -4.63 10.01 -14.82
CA THR A 83 -4.02 9.31 -15.96
C THR A 83 -2.89 8.39 -15.49
N LEU A 84 -2.33 7.59 -16.38
CA LEU A 84 -1.11 6.84 -16.10
C LEU A 84 0.07 7.83 -15.96
N GLU A 85 0.92 7.58 -14.99
CA GLU A 85 2.16 8.35 -14.80
C GLU A 85 3.06 8.28 -16.05
N ASP A 86 3.86 9.32 -16.24
CA ASP A 86 4.93 9.36 -17.25
C ASP A 86 6.31 9.56 -16.62
N SER A 87 7.35 9.46 -17.42
CA SER A 87 8.75 9.60 -16.98
C SER A 87 9.04 10.98 -16.38
N ALA A 88 8.39 12.05 -16.87
CA ALA A 88 8.60 13.41 -16.38
C ALA A 88 7.98 13.60 -14.99
N GLN A 89 6.80 13.03 -14.76
CA GLN A 89 6.07 13.08 -13.48
C GLN A 89 6.79 12.28 -12.40
N VAL A 90 7.23 11.04 -12.71
CA VAL A 90 8.08 10.25 -11.82
C VAL A 90 9.38 11.00 -11.52
N GLY A 91 10.02 11.58 -12.55
CA GLY A 91 11.22 12.39 -12.39
C GLY A 91 11.02 13.64 -11.54
N ALA A 92 9.86 14.30 -11.64
CA ALA A 92 9.53 15.48 -10.82
C ALA A 92 9.41 15.11 -9.34
N LEU A 93 8.64 14.06 -9.01
CA LEU A 93 8.49 13.58 -7.64
C LEU A 93 9.84 13.14 -7.05
N THR A 94 10.63 12.39 -7.80
CA THR A 94 11.95 11.93 -7.31
C THR A 94 12.94 13.07 -7.14
N ARG A 95 12.84 14.17 -7.87
CA ARG A 95 13.65 15.39 -7.61
C ARG A 95 13.29 16.02 -6.26
N VAL A 96 12.01 16.11 -5.91
CA VAL A 96 11.56 16.61 -4.60
C VAL A 96 12.14 15.74 -3.48
N LEU A 97 12.03 14.41 -3.60
CA LEU A 97 12.57 13.49 -2.61
C LEU A 97 14.10 13.57 -2.49
N ALA A 98 14.80 13.75 -3.61
CA ALA A 98 16.27 13.86 -3.62
C ALA A 98 16.78 15.19 -3.04
N ALA A 99 16.00 16.27 -3.19
CA ALA A 99 16.33 17.60 -2.67
C ALA A 99 16.02 17.75 -1.18
N ALA A 100 15.14 16.92 -0.64
CA ALA A 100 14.75 16.98 0.77
C ALA A 100 15.90 16.62 1.71
N ALA A 101 15.84 17.10 2.95
CA ALA A 101 16.79 16.74 3.99
C ALA A 101 16.80 15.22 4.22
N ARG A 102 18.00 14.67 4.34
CA ARG A 102 18.17 13.26 4.66
C ARG A 102 17.75 12.98 6.10
N GLY A 103 17.26 11.80 6.33
CA GLY A 103 17.05 11.31 7.68
C GLY A 103 18.37 11.30 8.49
N ARG A 104 18.26 11.25 9.83
CA ARG A 104 19.46 11.19 10.71
C ARG A 104 20.35 9.98 10.46
N ASP A 105 19.86 8.97 9.75
CA ASP A 105 20.60 7.79 9.28
C ASP A 105 21.33 8.00 7.95
N GLY A 106 21.26 9.19 7.39
CA GLY A 106 21.89 9.57 6.13
C GLY A 106 21.13 9.15 4.88
N LEU A 107 20.01 8.44 5.02
CA LEU A 107 19.19 8.01 3.88
C LEU A 107 18.16 9.08 3.49
N PRO A 108 17.85 9.22 2.19
CA PRO A 108 16.82 10.14 1.72
C PRO A 108 15.42 9.63 2.05
N PRO A 109 14.39 10.51 1.95
CA PRO A 109 13.01 10.05 1.90
C PRO A 109 12.81 8.97 0.86
N VAL A 110 12.02 7.94 1.18
CA VAL A 110 11.65 6.87 0.26
C VAL A 110 10.15 6.87 0.03
N TRP A 111 9.76 6.87 -1.23
CA TRP A 111 8.38 6.76 -1.65
C TRP A 111 8.03 5.31 -1.94
N GLN A 112 6.94 4.82 -1.41
CA GLN A 112 6.44 3.46 -1.64
C GLN A 112 5.19 3.53 -2.51
N PRO A 113 5.36 3.49 -3.84
CA PRO A 113 4.22 3.39 -4.74
C PRO A 113 3.65 1.98 -4.71
N ASN A 114 2.35 1.88 -4.46
CA ASN A 114 1.58 0.66 -4.53
C ASN A 114 1.07 0.47 -5.96
N TYR A 115 1.63 -0.52 -6.67
CA TYR A 115 1.43 -0.70 -8.10
C TYR A 115 0.24 -1.60 -8.46
N VAL A 116 -0.52 -1.15 -9.42
CA VAL A 116 -1.46 -1.96 -10.19
C VAL A 116 -0.70 -2.56 -11.38
N MET A 117 -0.71 -3.88 -11.50
CA MET A 117 0.20 -4.60 -12.39
C MET A 117 -0.37 -4.90 -13.78
N GLY A 118 -1.62 -4.54 -14.03
CA GLY A 118 -2.25 -4.77 -15.33
C GLY A 118 -3.48 -3.92 -15.57
N SER A 119 -3.93 -3.92 -16.80
CA SER A 119 -5.16 -3.24 -17.20
C SER A 119 -5.88 -4.02 -18.31
N LEU A 120 -7.21 -3.87 -18.38
CA LEU A 120 -8.03 -4.45 -19.44
C LEU A 120 -8.48 -3.33 -20.37
N SER A 121 -8.09 -3.38 -21.64
CA SER A 121 -8.43 -2.38 -22.65
C SER A 121 -9.29 -2.97 -23.74
N TRP A 122 -10.24 -2.18 -24.23
CA TRP A 122 -11.01 -2.50 -25.43
C TRP A 122 -10.27 -1.96 -26.66
N GLU A 123 -9.87 -2.87 -27.54
CA GLU A 123 -9.15 -2.51 -28.76
C GLU A 123 -10.02 -2.81 -29.97
N GLU A 124 -10.26 -1.79 -30.80
CA GLU A 124 -11.00 -1.94 -32.05
C GLU A 124 -10.11 -2.52 -33.15
N GLY A 125 -10.64 -3.45 -33.92
CA GLY A 125 -9.96 -4.05 -35.05
C GLY A 125 -10.90 -4.15 -36.27
N ALA A 126 -10.36 -4.51 -37.44
CA ALA A 126 -11.10 -4.59 -38.68
C ALA A 126 -12.31 -5.57 -38.67
N ARG A 127 -12.36 -6.51 -37.72
CA ARG A 127 -13.43 -7.50 -37.53
C ARG A 127 -14.27 -7.29 -36.28
N GLY A 128 -14.23 -6.09 -35.69
CA GLY A 128 -14.85 -5.76 -34.42
C GLY A 128 -13.81 -5.63 -33.30
N GLY A 129 -14.26 -5.13 -32.13
CA GLY A 129 -13.38 -4.93 -30.99
C GLY A 129 -13.16 -6.21 -30.19
N ARG A 130 -12.08 -6.22 -29.45
CA ARG A 130 -11.73 -7.29 -28.51
C ARG A 130 -11.14 -6.72 -27.22
N TRP A 131 -11.28 -7.47 -26.14
CA TRP A 131 -10.59 -7.18 -24.90
C TRP A 131 -9.16 -7.72 -24.95
N ILE A 132 -8.19 -6.84 -24.58
CA ILE A 132 -6.79 -7.21 -24.44
C ILE A 132 -6.35 -6.81 -23.04
N ARG A 133 -5.68 -7.73 -22.34
CA ARG A 133 -5.01 -7.46 -21.08
C ARG A 133 -3.58 -7.03 -21.39
N TYR A 134 -3.21 -5.91 -20.80
CA TYR A 134 -1.85 -5.39 -20.79
C TYR A 134 -1.31 -5.48 -19.39
N ASP A 135 -0.10 -5.97 -19.24
CA ASP A 135 0.57 -6.10 -17.96
C ASP A 135 1.72 -5.09 -17.87
N TRP A 136 1.83 -4.40 -16.72
CA TRP A 136 2.93 -3.45 -16.49
C TRP A 136 4.29 -4.10 -16.81
N PRO A 137 5.24 -3.46 -17.51
CA PRO A 137 5.21 -2.06 -18.00
C PRO A 137 4.65 -1.89 -19.42
N GLU A 138 4.01 -2.88 -19.99
CA GLU A 138 3.34 -2.79 -21.28
C GLU A 138 1.92 -2.26 -21.10
N PHE A 139 1.58 -1.23 -21.85
CA PHE A 139 0.26 -0.62 -21.77
C PHE A 139 -0.43 -0.64 -23.14
N SER A 140 -1.74 -0.42 -23.14
CA SER A 140 -2.47 -0.26 -24.39
C SER A 140 -1.89 0.90 -25.21
N PRO A 141 -2.02 0.88 -26.55
CA PRO A 141 -1.50 1.95 -27.42
C PRO A 141 -1.96 3.37 -27.03
N ARG A 142 -3.06 3.48 -26.28
CA ARG A 142 -3.57 4.77 -25.78
C ARG A 142 -2.81 5.30 -24.57
N TYR A 143 -2.09 4.44 -23.88
CA TYR A 143 -1.36 4.75 -22.63
C TYR A 143 0.16 4.55 -22.75
N VAL A 144 0.69 4.58 -23.96
CA VAL A 144 2.14 4.47 -24.15
C VAL A 144 2.87 5.62 -23.46
N ARG A 145 3.83 5.30 -22.58
CA ARG A 145 4.63 6.24 -21.80
C ARG A 145 6.12 5.97 -21.99
N PRO A 146 6.72 6.55 -23.02
CA PRO A 146 8.15 6.36 -23.31
C PRO A 146 9.02 6.76 -22.11
N GLY A 147 10.02 5.93 -21.78
CA GLY A 147 10.97 6.19 -20.70
C GLY A 147 10.42 6.02 -19.29
N LEU A 148 9.17 5.54 -19.13
CA LEU A 148 8.59 5.33 -17.79
C LEU A 148 9.35 4.26 -17.00
N THR A 149 9.62 3.12 -17.60
CA THR A 149 10.34 2.02 -16.95
C THR A 149 11.72 2.45 -16.50
N GLU A 150 12.44 3.16 -17.36
CA GLU A 150 13.77 3.68 -17.09
C GLU A 150 13.75 4.70 -15.93
N ALA A 151 12.74 5.57 -15.90
CA ALA A 151 12.59 6.55 -14.82
C ALA A 151 12.30 5.85 -13.46
N VAL A 152 11.49 4.82 -13.47
CA VAL A 152 11.19 4.02 -12.26
C VAL A 152 12.44 3.28 -11.78
N VAL A 153 13.15 2.59 -12.68
CA VAL A 153 14.40 1.89 -12.34
C VAL A 153 15.45 2.87 -11.80
N LEU A 154 15.63 4.02 -12.42
CA LEU A 154 16.56 5.05 -11.95
C LEU A 154 16.19 5.57 -10.54
N ALA A 155 14.90 5.72 -10.24
CA ALA A 155 14.42 6.13 -8.94
C ALA A 155 14.66 5.04 -7.87
N MET A 156 14.48 3.76 -8.24
CA MET A 156 14.82 2.62 -7.39
C MET A 156 16.32 2.54 -7.11
N ASP A 157 17.15 2.69 -8.12
CA ASP A 157 18.62 2.66 -8.00
C ASP A 157 19.16 3.78 -7.10
N LYS A 158 18.46 4.91 -7.03
CA LYS A 158 18.77 6.02 -6.12
C LYS A 158 18.25 5.79 -4.69
N GLY A 159 17.50 4.71 -4.42
CA GLY A 159 16.88 4.44 -3.13
C GLY A 159 15.74 5.38 -2.75
N LEU A 160 15.16 6.09 -3.73
CA LEU A 160 14.05 7.04 -3.56
C LEU A 160 12.68 6.39 -3.78
N TRP A 161 12.66 5.23 -4.42
CA TRP A 161 11.48 4.53 -4.87
C TRP A 161 11.51 3.08 -4.43
N TYR A 162 10.48 2.64 -3.74
CA TYR A 162 10.39 1.26 -3.25
C TYR A 162 9.01 0.71 -3.61
N PRO A 163 8.82 0.14 -4.83
CA PRO A 163 7.54 -0.35 -5.28
C PRO A 163 6.94 -1.37 -4.33
N GLU A 164 5.65 -1.30 -4.08
CA GLU A 164 4.87 -2.33 -3.40
C GLU A 164 3.61 -2.65 -4.21
N TYR A 165 2.85 -3.66 -3.80
CA TYR A 165 1.76 -4.19 -4.60
C TYR A 165 0.41 -3.63 -4.14
N HIS A 166 -0.40 -3.19 -5.11
CA HIS A 166 -1.77 -2.76 -4.87
C HIS A 166 -2.78 -3.78 -5.40
N ALA A 167 -2.71 -4.06 -6.69
CA ALA A 167 -3.70 -4.86 -7.39
C ALA A 167 -3.11 -5.50 -8.65
N PHE A 168 -3.83 -6.44 -9.25
CA PHE A 168 -3.54 -6.82 -10.62
C PHE A 168 -4.25 -5.89 -11.62
N THR A 169 -5.56 -5.73 -11.50
CA THR A 169 -6.35 -4.90 -12.43
C THR A 169 -7.08 -3.74 -11.75
N HIS A 170 -7.10 -3.68 -10.42
CA HIS A 170 -7.81 -2.72 -9.58
C HIS A 170 -9.34 -2.87 -9.65
N TYR A 171 -9.91 -3.06 -10.83
CA TYR A 171 -11.32 -3.32 -11.06
C TYR A 171 -11.56 -4.79 -11.44
N ASP A 172 -12.77 -5.28 -11.16
CA ASP A 172 -13.20 -6.58 -11.65
C ASP A 172 -13.33 -6.56 -13.18
N PRO A 173 -12.49 -7.31 -13.92
CA PRO A 173 -12.50 -7.29 -15.37
C PRO A 173 -13.81 -7.82 -15.96
N LEU A 174 -14.49 -8.79 -15.32
CA LEU A 174 -15.75 -9.33 -15.80
C LEU A 174 -16.88 -8.29 -15.70
N ARG A 175 -16.95 -7.58 -14.56
CA ARG A 175 -17.90 -6.47 -14.39
C ARG A 175 -17.69 -5.38 -15.43
N ARG A 176 -16.46 -5.05 -15.73
CA ARG A 176 -16.14 -4.08 -16.78
C ARG A 176 -16.62 -4.58 -18.15
N MET A 177 -16.31 -5.83 -18.48
CA MET A 177 -16.74 -6.42 -19.74
C MET A 177 -18.27 -6.44 -19.88
N GLU A 178 -19.00 -6.83 -18.84
CA GLU A 178 -20.47 -6.82 -18.78
C GLU A 178 -21.04 -5.41 -18.97
N SER A 179 -20.49 -4.41 -18.27
CA SER A 179 -20.92 -3.02 -18.37
C SER A 179 -20.74 -2.47 -19.79
N VAL A 180 -19.62 -2.77 -20.43
CA VAL A 180 -19.33 -2.34 -21.81
C VAL A 180 -20.21 -3.10 -22.82
N ALA A 181 -20.47 -4.40 -22.60
CA ALA A 181 -21.34 -5.20 -23.46
C ALA A 181 -22.80 -4.73 -23.43
N SER A 182 -23.23 -4.10 -22.34
CA SER A 182 -24.57 -3.49 -22.27
C SER A 182 -24.73 -2.23 -23.13
N GLY A 183 -23.64 -1.70 -23.68
CA GLY A 183 -23.65 -0.58 -24.61
C GLY A 183 -23.65 0.80 -23.93
N GLY A 184 -24.19 1.81 -24.64
CA GLY A 184 -24.33 3.15 -24.11
C GLY A 184 -23.00 3.84 -23.78
N ILE A 185 -22.98 4.63 -22.72
CA ILE A 185 -21.82 5.43 -22.31
C ILE A 185 -20.62 4.58 -21.91
N ALA A 186 -20.83 3.39 -21.34
CA ALA A 186 -19.76 2.47 -20.98
C ALA A 186 -18.97 1.99 -22.21
N ALA A 187 -19.68 1.63 -23.28
CA ALA A 187 -19.06 1.22 -24.54
C ALA A 187 -18.32 2.38 -25.21
N GLU A 188 -18.88 3.59 -25.17
CA GLU A 188 -18.23 4.78 -25.71
C GLU A 188 -16.95 5.13 -24.93
N ALA A 189 -17.01 5.10 -23.59
CA ALA A 189 -15.86 5.32 -22.72
C ALA A 189 -14.75 4.30 -23.01
N ALA A 190 -15.09 3.01 -23.14
CA ALA A 190 -14.13 1.96 -23.45
C ALA A 190 -13.45 2.16 -24.80
N ARG A 191 -14.20 2.57 -25.85
CA ARG A 191 -13.62 2.91 -27.16
C ARG A 191 -12.62 4.06 -27.10
N ARG A 192 -12.79 4.99 -26.15
CA ARG A 192 -11.87 6.10 -25.92
C ARG A 192 -10.72 5.75 -24.98
N GLY A 193 -10.66 4.52 -24.47
CA GLY A 193 -9.63 4.07 -23.52
C GLY A 193 -9.87 4.57 -22.10
N ILE A 194 -11.06 5.09 -21.80
CA ILE A 194 -11.42 5.51 -20.44
C ILE A 194 -11.64 4.28 -19.57
N MET A 195 -11.00 4.25 -18.39
CA MET A 195 -11.05 3.11 -17.48
C MET A 195 -12.31 3.11 -16.60
N LEU A 196 -12.98 4.26 -16.44
CA LEU A 196 -14.25 4.36 -15.73
C LEU A 196 -15.41 3.77 -16.52
N PHE A 197 -16.35 3.19 -15.80
CA PHE A 197 -17.63 2.70 -16.32
C PHE A 197 -18.71 2.84 -15.23
N PRO A 198 -20.00 2.94 -15.57
CA PRO A 198 -21.06 3.01 -14.58
C PRO A 198 -21.00 1.84 -13.59
N GLY A 199 -20.96 2.13 -12.29
CA GLY A 199 -20.79 1.13 -11.22
C GLY A 199 -19.34 0.69 -10.98
N SER A 200 -18.35 1.35 -11.57
CA SER A 200 -16.93 1.03 -11.34
C SER A 200 -16.50 1.18 -9.88
N GLU A 201 -17.15 2.06 -9.13
CA GLU A 201 -16.92 2.24 -7.70
C GLU A 201 -17.32 1.03 -6.84
N GLU A 202 -18.14 0.13 -7.37
CA GLU A 202 -18.55 -1.12 -6.72
C GLU A 202 -17.85 -2.35 -7.29
N ALA A 203 -17.18 -2.21 -8.44
CA ALA A 203 -16.55 -3.29 -9.18
C ALA A 203 -15.09 -3.50 -8.77
N ARG A 204 -14.88 -3.87 -7.51
CA ARG A 204 -13.54 -4.13 -6.95
C ARG A 204 -12.97 -5.42 -7.50
N GLU A 205 -11.67 -5.46 -7.75
CA GLU A 205 -10.97 -6.64 -8.23
C GLU A 205 -11.22 -7.88 -7.37
N LEU A 206 -11.21 -7.74 -6.06
CA LEU A 206 -11.41 -8.81 -5.10
C LEU A 206 -12.87 -8.97 -4.68
N GLY A 207 -13.79 -8.77 -5.60
CA GLY A 207 -15.22 -8.82 -5.35
C GLY A 207 -15.74 -10.20 -4.89
N PRO A 208 -16.96 -10.26 -4.27
CA PRO A 208 -17.52 -11.49 -3.71
C PRO A 208 -17.96 -12.52 -4.76
N TRP A 209 -18.07 -12.12 -6.01
CA TRP A 209 -18.51 -12.94 -7.15
C TRP A 209 -17.44 -13.87 -7.71
N ARG A 210 -16.20 -13.79 -7.24
CA ARG A 210 -15.13 -14.67 -7.70
C ARG A 210 -15.19 -16.02 -7.02
N SER A 211 -15.01 -17.10 -7.80
CA SER A 211 -14.72 -18.40 -7.22
C SER A 211 -13.37 -18.37 -6.49
N ARG A 212 -13.18 -19.29 -5.57
CA ARG A 212 -11.90 -19.38 -4.84
C ARG A 212 -10.72 -19.60 -5.78
N ALA A 213 -10.87 -20.49 -6.76
CA ALA A 213 -9.80 -20.83 -7.70
C ALA A 213 -9.45 -19.65 -8.61
N GLU A 214 -10.44 -18.92 -9.12
CA GLU A 214 -10.22 -17.70 -9.93
C GLU A 214 -9.53 -16.61 -9.11
N LEU A 215 -9.99 -16.37 -7.88
CA LEU A 215 -9.36 -15.40 -6.99
C LEU A 215 -7.89 -15.77 -6.70
N GLU A 216 -7.62 -17.04 -6.37
CA GLU A 216 -6.26 -17.51 -6.10
C GLU A 216 -5.38 -17.35 -7.35
N ALA A 217 -5.86 -17.72 -8.54
CA ALA A 217 -5.11 -17.59 -9.79
C ALA A 217 -4.80 -16.13 -10.14
N GLU A 218 -5.76 -15.22 -9.96
CA GLU A 218 -5.58 -13.80 -10.24
C GLU A 218 -4.57 -13.16 -9.27
N LEU A 219 -4.68 -13.45 -7.97
CA LEU A 219 -3.74 -12.97 -6.97
C LEU A 219 -2.32 -13.47 -7.25
N GLU A 220 -2.18 -14.77 -7.57
CA GLU A 220 -0.88 -15.36 -7.90
C GLU A 220 -0.27 -14.75 -9.16
N ALA A 221 -1.07 -14.53 -10.20
CA ALA A 221 -0.62 -13.90 -11.44
C ALA A 221 -0.12 -12.46 -11.20
N GLY A 222 -0.86 -11.67 -10.42
CA GLY A 222 -0.47 -10.31 -10.07
C GLY A 222 0.84 -10.25 -9.29
N LEU A 223 0.99 -11.11 -8.26
CA LEU A 223 2.22 -11.19 -7.45
C LEU A 223 3.43 -11.65 -8.29
N ALA A 224 3.24 -12.62 -9.19
CA ALA A 224 4.27 -13.09 -10.09
C ALA A 224 4.70 -12.00 -11.09
N ARG A 225 3.74 -11.24 -11.62
CA ARG A 225 4.02 -10.11 -12.51
C ARG A 225 4.84 -9.02 -11.81
N PHE A 226 4.46 -8.67 -10.57
CA PHE A 226 5.22 -7.73 -9.76
C PHE A 226 6.66 -8.20 -9.55
N ALA A 227 6.86 -9.45 -9.17
CA ALA A 227 8.19 -9.99 -8.94
C ALA A 227 9.05 -9.97 -10.22
N SER A 228 8.45 -10.27 -11.38
CA SER A 228 9.11 -10.18 -12.68
C SER A 228 9.48 -8.75 -13.06
N ALA A 229 8.60 -7.79 -12.79
CA ALA A 229 8.77 -6.39 -13.17
C ALA A 229 9.84 -5.67 -12.32
N PHE A 230 9.84 -5.92 -11.01
CA PHE A 230 10.71 -5.21 -10.06
C PHE A 230 11.89 -6.03 -9.53
N GLY A 231 12.07 -7.27 -10.00
CA GLY A 231 13.20 -8.14 -9.64
C GLY A 231 13.20 -8.59 -8.17
N ARG A 232 12.06 -8.48 -7.48
CA ARG A 232 11.90 -8.90 -6.08
C ARG A 232 10.46 -9.31 -5.78
N PRO A 233 10.24 -10.18 -4.80
CA PRO A 233 8.89 -10.51 -4.36
C PRO A 233 8.20 -9.31 -3.71
N VAL A 234 6.87 -9.37 -3.64
CA VAL A 234 6.04 -8.41 -2.90
C VAL A 234 6.33 -8.54 -1.41
N GLY A 235 6.67 -7.45 -0.76
CA GLY A 235 6.88 -7.40 0.69
C GLY A 235 5.64 -6.92 1.44
N SER A 236 4.99 -5.89 0.89
CA SER A 236 3.82 -5.22 1.45
C SER A 236 2.69 -5.13 0.43
N ILE A 237 1.45 -5.10 0.90
CA ILE A 237 0.25 -5.05 0.04
C ILE A 237 -0.84 -4.20 0.67
N ILE A 238 -1.56 -3.47 -0.19
CA ILE A 238 -2.85 -2.87 0.08
C ILE A 238 -3.86 -3.32 -0.99
N ALA A 239 -5.04 -3.73 -0.58
CA ALA A 239 -6.10 -4.08 -1.52
C ALA A 239 -6.90 -2.85 -1.95
N PRO A 240 -7.38 -2.77 -3.21
CA PRO A 240 -8.24 -1.70 -3.67
C PRO A 240 -9.45 -1.49 -2.74
N ASP A 241 -9.78 -0.22 -2.46
CA ASP A 241 -10.85 0.16 -1.54
C ASP A 241 -10.80 -0.53 -0.17
N TYR A 242 -9.63 -0.97 0.26
CA TYR A 242 -9.44 -1.73 1.50
C TYR A 242 -10.28 -3.01 1.57
N THR A 243 -10.66 -3.59 0.42
CA THR A 243 -11.59 -4.72 0.36
C THR A 243 -10.85 -6.03 0.12
N TRP A 244 -10.80 -6.88 1.15
CA TRP A 244 -10.25 -8.23 1.07
C TRP A 244 -10.79 -9.11 2.20
N ASP A 245 -10.56 -10.42 2.11
CA ASP A 245 -10.89 -11.38 3.15
C ASP A 245 -9.68 -12.25 3.54
N ARG A 246 -9.91 -13.19 4.45
CA ARG A 246 -8.87 -14.12 4.93
C ARG A 246 -8.34 -15.04 3.84
N ARG A 247 -9.10 -15.30 2.76
CA ARG A 247 -8.65 -16.11 1.62
C ARG A 247 -7.53 -15.36 0.89
N CYS A 248 -7.72 -14.08 0.63
CA CYS A 248 -6.69 -13.22 0.04
C CYS A 248 -5.41 -13.24 0.92
N GLU A 249 -5.55 -13.02 2.22
CA GLU A 249 -4.41 -13.05 3.14
C GLU A 249 -3.68 -14.40 3.14
N SER A 250 -4.39 -15.51 2.96
CA SER A 250 -3.78 -16.83 2.87
C SER A 250 -2.93 -17.01 1.62
N VAL A 251 -3.43 -16.52 0.47
CA VAL A 251 -2.67 -16.54 -0.80
C VAL A 251 -1.44 -15.65 -0.68
N TRP A 252 -1.61 -14.42 -0.21
CA TRP A 252 -0.50 -13.48 -0.03
C TRP A 252 0.60 -14.04 0.86
N ALA A 253 0.23 -14.67 1.98
CA ALA A 253 1.21 -15.28 2.87
C ALA A 253 1.94 -16.47 2.23
N SER A 254 1.25 -17.31 1.45
CA SER A 254 1.88 -18.45 0.75
C SER A 254 2.90 -17.98 -0.31
N ARG A 255 2.79 -16.74 -0.77
CA ARG A 255 3.69 -16.10 -1.74
C ARG A 255 4.70 -15.14 -1.09
N GLY A 256 4.83 -15.15 0.23
CA GLY A 256 5.84 -14.40 0.97
C GLY A 256 5.48 -12.97 1.35
N VAL A 257 4.27 -12.50 1.07
CA VAL A 257 3.79 -11.20 1.55
C VAL A 257 3.67 -11.24 3.06
N ARG A 258 4.35 -10.31 3.73
CA ARG A 258 4.44 -10.26 5.19
C ARG A 258 3.76 -9.05 5.80
N VAL A 259 3.55 -8.00 5.01
CA VAL A 259 2.97 -6.74 5.45
C VAL A 259 1.64 -6.52 4.75
N ILE A 260 0.60 -6.26 5.54
CA ILE A 260 -0.71 -5.85 5.04
C ILE A 260 -0.96 -4.44 5.57
N GLN A 261 -1.10 -3.49 4.65
CA GLN A 261 -1.36 -2.10 4.95
C GLN A 261 -2.83 -1.90 5.34
N ALA A 262 -3.10 -0.88 6.14
CA ALA A 262 -4.44 -0.39 6.48
C ALA A 262 -5.42 -1.46 6.99
N LYS A 263 -4.95 -2.43 7.81
CA LYS A 263 -5.80 -3.50 8.36
C LYS A 263 -7.03 -2.96 9.11
N ARG A 264 -6.91 -1.82 9.75
CA ARG A 264 -8.01 -1.17 10.48
C ARG A 264 -9.14 -0.75 9.52
N GLU A 265 -8.80 -0.35 8.31
CA GLU A 265 -9.72 0.13 7.28
C GLU A 265 -10.35 -1.02 6.50
N GLN A 266 -9.87 -2.27 6.67
CA GLN A 266 -10.36 -3.45 5.96
C GLN A 266 -11.87 -3.49 5.86
N ARG A 267 -12.37 -3.72 4.64
CA ARG A 267 -13.76 -4.00 4.32
C ARG A 267 -13.87 -5.45 3.90
N TYR A 268 -14.91 -6.12 4.35
CA TYR A 268 -15.14 -7.51 3.95
C TYR A 268 -15.90 -7.60 2.63
N LEU A 269 -15.62 -8.66 1.89
CA LEU A 269 -16.40 -9.05 0.71
C LEU A 269 -17.81 -9.43 1.16
N GLY A 270 -18.80 -8.67 0.69
CA GLY A 270 -20.20 -8.82 1.11
C GLY A 270 -20.66 -7.72 2.09
N ARG A 271 -21.92 -7.38 2.01
CA ARG A 271 -22.50 -6.31 2.84
C ARG A 271 -22.86 -6.87 4.20
N GLU A 272 -22.02 -6.65 5.19
CA GLU A 272 -22.43 -6.74 6.58
C GLU A 272 -22.46 -5.32 7.18
N TRP A 273 -23.66 -4.81 7.45
CA TRP A 273 -23.87 -3.51 8.09
C TRP A 273 -24.46 -3.70 9.48
N GLY A 274 -24.09 -2.83 10.43
CA GLY A 274 -24.65 -2.80 11.78
C GLY A 274 -23.61 -3.05 12.87
N THR A 275 -24.07 -2.94 14.13
CA THR A 275 -23.19 -3.05 15.31
C THR A 275 -22.56 -4.45 15.43
N ALA A 276 -23.32 -5.50 15.14
CA ALA A 276 -22.83 -6.87 15.19
C ALA A 276 -21.70 -7.13 14.18
N ALA A 277 -21.82 -6.60 12.96
CA ALA A 277 -20.78 -6.68 11.94
C ALA A 277 -19.51 -5.94 12.35
N ARG A 278 -19.64 -4.76 12.97
CA ARG A 278 -18.50 -4.00 13.50
C ARG A 278 -17.78 -4.76 14.61
N VAL A 279 -18.52 -5.35 15.54
CA VAL A 279 -17.94 -6.16 16.63
C VAL A 279 -17.23 -7.39 16.05
N ARG A 280 -17.88 -8.11 15.13
CA ARG A 280 -17.27 -9.26 14.43
C ARG A 280 -15.97 -8.85 13.74
N LYS A 281 -15.96 -7.75 12.98
CA LYS A 281 -14.77 -7.21 12.34
C LYS A 281 -13.63 -6.98 13.34
N LEU A 282 -13.91 -6.36 14.49
CA LEU A 282 -12.90 -6.12 15.52
C LEU A 282 -12.33 -7.43 16.08
N VAL A 283 -13.21 -8.43 16.34
CA VAL A 283 -12.80 -9.75 16.82
C VAL A 283 -11.94 -10.46 15.75
N ASP A 284 -12.38 -10.47 14.49
CA ASP A 284 -11.65 -11.11 13.40
C ASP A 284 -10.26 -10.48 13.19
N GLN A 285 -10.17 -9.15 13.20
CA GLN A 285 -8.89 -8.44 13.06
C GLN A 285 -7.92 -8.76 14.20
N ARG A 286 -8.43 -8.95 15.43
CA ARG A 286 -7.59 -9.36 16.57
C ARG A 286 -7.18 -10.82 16.48
N LEU A 287 -8.10 -11.70 16.09
CA LEU A 287 -7.80 -13.12 15.86
C LEU A 287 -6.76 -13.30 14.75
N ASP A 288 -6.85 -12.54 13.65
CA ASP A 288 -5.89 -12.61 12.56
C ASP A 288 -4.47 -12.27 13.02
N ARG A 289 -4.30 -11.30 13.92
CA ARG A 289 -2.99 -10.98 14.52
C ARG A 289 -2.43 -12.12 15.37
N ILE A 290 -3.28 -12.91 15.98
CA ILE A 290 -2.91 -14.08 16.81
C ILE A 290 -2.66 -15.30 15.93
N LEU A 291 -3.54 -15.56 14.96
CA LEU A 291 -3.48 -16.74 14.10
C LEU A 291 -2.34 -16.66 13.07
N PHE A 292 -1.93 -15.45 12.72
CA PHE A 292 -0.90 -15.20 11.71
C PHE A 292 0.25 -14.35 12.28
N PRO A 293 1.00 -14.84 13.28
CA PRO A 293 2.03 -14.07 13.98
C PRO A 293 3.20 -13.64 13.06
N GLY A 294 3.35 -14.29 11.91
CA GLY A 294 4.34 -13.91 10.90
C GLY A 294 3.97 -12.71 10.03
N ARG A 295 2.74 -12.15 10.18
CA ARG A 295 2.28 -10.98 9.44
C ARG A 295 2.38 -9.72 10.27
N ALA A 296 2.78 -8.63 9.65
CA ALA A 296 2.64 -7.29 10.21
C ALA A 296 1.42 -6.60 9.58
N TYR A 297 0.66 -5.92 10.41
CA TYR A 297 -0.47 -5.10 9.97
C TYR A 297 -0.12 -3.65 10.27
N LEU A 298 0.15 -2.89 9.22
CA LEU A 298 0.43 -1.47 9.33
C LEU A 298 -0.88 -0.67 9.27
N GLU A 299 -0.97 0.36 10.11
CA GLU A 299 -2.10 1.27 10.14
C GLU A 299 -1.67 2.60 9.51
N ARG A 300 -2.37 3.06 8.50
CA ARG A 300 -2.21 4.39 7.93
C ARG A 300 -2.77 5.41 8.91
N ASN A 301 -1.91 6.10 9.61
CA ASN A 301 -2.29 6.99 10.71
C ASN A 301 -2.07 8.48 10.41
N CYS A 302 -1.59 8.80 9.21
CA CYS A 302 -1.41 10.15 8.69
C CYS A 302 -1.97 10.22 7.27
N ARG A 303 -2.61 11.34 6.89
CA ARG A 303 -3.22 11.48 5.57
C ARG A 303 -2.65 12.66 4.80
N PHE A 304 -2.25 12.42 3.53
CA PHE A 304 -1.68 13.43 2.65
C PHE A 304 -2.34 13.40 1.26
N GLU A 305 -3.41 14.19 1.11
CA GLU A 305 -4.21 14.34 -0.12
C GLU A 305 -4.36 15.82 -0.51
N PRO A 306 -3.27 16.50 -0.86
CA PRO A 306 -3.27 17.95 -1.06
C PRO A 306 -4.16 18.41 -2.21
N VAL A 307 -4.20 17.69 -3.33
CA VAL A 307 -4.97 18.13 -4.52
C VAL A 307 -6.48 17.92 -4.39
N GLN A 308 -6.91 17.20 -3.36
CA GLN A 308 -8.34 17.03 -3.02
C GLN A 308 -8.84 18.16 -2.09
N SER A 309 -7.98 19.10 -1.71
CA SER A 309 -8.30 20.17 -0.77
C SER A 309 -8.19 21.54 -1.45
N PRO A 310 -9.05 22.48 -1.10
CA PRO A 310 -8.91 23.88 -1.55
C PRO A 310 -7.67 24.56 -0.94
N ASP A 311 -7.11 24.02 0.15
CA ASP A 311 -5.87 24.51 0.79
C ASP A 311 -4.85 23.37 0.92
N PRO A 312 -4.04 23.13 -0.12
CA PRO A 312 -2.97 22.11 -0.11
C PRO A 312 -1.91 22.34 0.97
N GLY A 313 -1.62 23.60 1.28
CA GLY A 313 -0.67 23.97 2.33
C GLY A 313 -1.15 23.58 3.73
N ALA A 314 -2.43 23.76 4.02
CA ALA A 314 -3.01 23.29 5.28
C ALA A 314 -3.01 21.75 5.39
N VAL A 315 -3.15 21.03 4.26
CA VAL A 315 -3.03 19.57 4.25
C VAL A 315 -1.62 19.14 4.66
N ALA A 316 -0.58 19.77 4.11
CA ALA A 316 0.81 19.47 4.45
C ALA A 316 1.09 19.70 5.95
N LEU A 317 0.66 20.83 6.52
CA LEU A 317 0.80 21.12 7.93
C LEU A 317 0.04 20.13 8.83
N ARG A 318 -1.19 19.79 8.47
CA ARG A 318 -2.00 18.82 9.21
C ARG A 318 -1.33 17.45 9.22
N CYS A 319 -0.87 16.97 8.05
CA CYS A 319 -0.15 15.70 7.95
C CYS A 319 1.12 15.71 8.82
N ALA A 320 1.91 16.79 8.80
CA ALA A 320 3.09 16.92 9.67
C ALA A 320 2.72 16.84 11.16
N LEU A 321 1.61 17.42 11.57
CA LEU A 321 1.10 17.31 12.93
C LEU A 321 0.64 15.88 13.27
N GLU A 322 0.01 15.18 12.34
CA GLU A 322 -0.38 13.77 12.50
C GLU A 322 0.86 12.89 12.67
N VAL A 323 1.90 13.09 11.87
CA VAL A 323 3.20 12.42 11.99
C VAL A 323 3.81 12.65 13.37
N LYS A 324 3.89 13.90 13.83
CA LYS A 324 4.42 14.25 15.15
C LYS A 324 3.59 13.64 16.30
N ARG A 325 2.27 13.53 16.13
CA ARG A 325 1.38 12.86 17.09
C ARG A 325 1.61 11.34 17.12
N ALA A 326 1.82 10.70 15.96
CA ALA A 326 2.15 9.28 15.89
C ALA A 326 3.45 8.99 16.67
N TRP A 327 4.50 9.79 16.46
CA TRP A 327 5.75 9.68 17.24
C TRP A 327 5.54 9.88 18.75
N ALA A 328 4.79 10.91 19.14
CA ALA A 328 4.46 11.15 20.54
C ALA A 328 3.64 10.02 21.18
N ALA A 329 2.82 9.34 20.40
CA ALA A 329 2.08 8.16 20.83
C ALA A 329 2.94 6.88 20.90
N GLY A 330 4.21 6.92 20.43
CA GLY A 330 5.11 5.78 20.40
C GLY A 330 4.78 4.79 19.27
N SER A 331 4.39 5.30 18.11
CA SER A 331 4.15 4.51 16.91
C SER A 331 4.90 5.09 15.70
N PRO A 332 5.23 4.29 14.68
CA PRO A 332 5.68 4.83 13.42
C PRO A 332 4.56 5.66 12.79
N ALA A 333 4.93 6.69 12.03
CA ALA A 333 4.00 7.42 11.19
C ALA A 333 3.95 6.76 9.82
N VAL A 334 2.75 6.40 9.37
CA VAL A 334 2.50 5.83 8.04
C VAL A 334 1.56 6.78 7.31
N VAL A 335 2.12 7.45 6.30
CA VAL A 335 1.44 8.49 5.54
C VAL A 335 0.78 7.86 4.33
N GLU A 336 -0.55 7.96 4.29
CA GLU A 336 -1.38 7.57 3.14
C GLU A 336 -1.41 8.69 2.11
N SER A 337 -1.21 8.34 0.84
CA SER A 337 -1.38 9.22 -0.30
C SER A 337 -1.85 8.45 -1.52
N HIS A 338 -2.21 9.14 -2.60
CA HIS A 338 -2.53 8.54 -3.89
C HIS A 338 -1.75 9.20 -5.01
N ARG A 339 -1.51 8.44 -6.07
CA ARG A 339 -0.83 8.91 -7.28
C ARG A 339 -1.41 10.21 -7.84
N ILE A 340 -2.72 10.42 -7.74
CA ILE A 340 -3.41 11.60 -8.25
C ILE A 340 -2.82 12.93 -7.74
N ASN A 341 -2.15 12.93 -6.59
CA ASN A 341 -1.49 14.09 -6.04
C ASN A 341 -0.26 14.55 -6.87
N PHE A 342 0.28 13.67 -7.74
CA PHE A 342 1.53 13.90 -8.47
C PHE A 342 1.43 13.59 -9.95
N VAL A 343 0.31 12.99 -10.37
CA VAL A 343 0.06 12.52 -11.73
C VAL A 343 -1.31 12.96 -12.19
N HIS A 344 -1.34 13.84 -13.18
CA HIS A 344 -2.57 14.43 -13.67
C HIS A 344 -2.39 14.92 -15.11
N THR A 345 -3.49 15.04 -15.87
CA THR A 345 -3.46 15.64 -17.22
C THR A 345 -3.27 17.16 -17.17
N ASP A 346 -3.58 17.82 -16.04
CA ASP A 346 -3.32 19.23 -15.79
C ASP A 346 -2.01 19.43 -15.02
N PRO A 347 -0.97 20.08 -15.62
CA PRO A 347 0.31 20.33 -14.96
C PRO A 347 0.21 21.19 -13.68
N GLN A 348 -0.83 22.01 -13.56
CA GLN A 348 -1.06 22.83 -12.37
C GLN A 348 -1.36 21.97 -11.14
N VAL A 349 -2.16 20.91 -11.29
CA VAL A 349 -2.48 19.98 -10.22
C VAL A 349 -1.20 19.28 -9.74
N ILE A 350 -0.34 18.84 -10.68
CA ILE A 350 0.95 18.22 -10.36
C ILE A 350 1.83 19.18 -9.55
N ARG A 351 1.95 20.41 -9.98
CA ARG A 351 2.75 21.44 -9.30
C ARG A 351 2.29 21.64 -7.85
N VAL A 352 0.99 21.77 -7.65
CA VAL A 352 0.37 21.93 -6.32
C VAL A 352 0.68 20.74 -5.40
N GLY A 353 0.59 19.52 -5.92
CA GLY A 353 0.93 18.31 -5.17
C GLY A 353 2.39 18.24 -4.75
N LEU A 354 3.31 18.60 -5.67
CA LEU A 354 4.76 18.61 -5.40
C LEU A 354 5.14 19.68 -4.40
N GLU A 355 4.62 20.92 -4.53
CA GLU A 355 4.85 22.02 -3.57
C GLU A 355 4.35 21.66 -2.16
N ALA A 356 3.19 20.99 -2.08
CA ALA A 356 2.69 20.51 -0.79
C ALA A 356 3.58 19.43 -0.18
N LEU A 357 4.15 18.53 -0.98
CA LEU A 357 5.10 17.52 -0.52
C LEU A 357 6.41 18.15 -0.04
N GLU A 358 6.97 19.10 -0.77
CA GLU A 358 8.15 19.87 -0.34
C GLU A 358 7.92 20.51 1.02
N ARG A 359 6.76 21.12 1.21
CA ARG A 359 6.36 21.72 2.48
C ARG A 359 6.24 20.68 3.59
N LEU A 360 5.60 19.52 3.34
CA LEU A 360 5.50 18.44 4.32
C LEU A 360 6.89 17.97 4.76
N LEU A 361 7.79 17.71 3.81
CA LEU A 361 9.15 17.25 4.10
C LEU A 361 9.95 18.30 4.90
N ALA A 362 9.80 19.58 4.58
CA ALA A 362 10.42 20.68 5.35
C ALA A 362 9.87 20.77 6.79
N GLU A 363 8.55 20.53 7.00
CA GLU A 363 7.93 20.53 8.33
C GLU A 363 8.35 19.33 9.19
N LEU A 364 8.79 18.25 8.56
CA LEU A 364 9.30 17.05 9.24
C LEU A 364 10.79 17.15 9.57
N ASP A 365 11.53 18.00 8.86
CA ASP A 365 12.95 18.19 9.09
C ASP A 365 13.22 18.70 10.51
N GLY A 366 14.41 18.38 11.05
CA GLY A 366 14.83 18.79 12.36
C GLY A 366 16.32 18.54 12.59
N PRO A 367 16.94 19.29 13.52
CA PRO A 367 18.36 19.16 13.77
C PRO A 367 18.71 17.86 14.50
N GLY A 368 19.78 17.18 14.07
CA GLY A 368 20.39 16.04 14.77
C GLY A 368 19.39 14.91 15.04
N ASP A 369 19.25 14.52 16.30
CA ASP A 369 18.36 13.43 16.72
C ASP A 369 16.86 13.75 16.53
N LEU A 370 16.52 14.99 16.22
CA LEU A 370 15.15 15.40 15.94
C LEU A 370 14.76 15.14 14.48
N ALA A 371 15.71 14.89 13.58
CA ALA A 371 15.41 14.52 12.21
C ALA A 371 14.71 13.14 12.13
N PRO A 372 13.79 12.95 11.18
CA PRO A 372 13.09 11.67 11.00
C PRO A 372 14.02 10.56 10.52
N ILE A 373 13.52 9.32 10.55
CA ILE A 373 14.07 8.20 9.78
C ILE A 373 13.01 7.77 8.78
N TYR A 374 13.36 7.75 7.49
CA TYR A 374 12.47 7.32 6.43
C TYR A 374 12.58 5.81 6.22
N LEU A 375 11.49 5.10 6.47
CA LEU A 375 11.45 3.64 6.42
C LEU A 375 10.49 3.15 5.32
N THR A 376 10.75 1.93 4.86
CA THR A 376 9.80 1.15 4.11
C THR A 376 8.91 0.32 5.05
N ASP A 377 7.77 -0.16 4.56
CA ASP A 377 6.85 -1.01 5.33
C ASP A 377 7.54 -2.28 5.84
N VAL A 378 8.36 -2.89 4.99
CA VAL A 378 9.12 -4.09 5.37
C VAL A 378 10.13 -3.80 6.48
N GLU A 379 10.77 -2.61 6.48
CA GLU A 379 11.65 -2.19 7.56
C GLU A 379 10.85 -1.98 8.87
N ILE A 380 9.70 -1.30 8.81
CA ILE A 380 8.82 -1.12 9.96
C ILE A 380 8.37 -2.47 10.51
N ALA A 381 7.92 -3.37 9.63
CA ALA A 381 7.46 -4.69 10.04
C ALA A 381 8.56 -5.54 10.71
N GLY A 382 9.78 -5.51 10.19
CA GLY A 382 10.93 -6.16 10.80
C GLY A 382 11.23 -5.60 12.18
N LEU A 383 11.28 -4.29 12.31
CA LEU A 383 11.49 -3.59 13.58
C LEU A 383 10.37 -3.89 14.60
N MET A 384 9.11 -3.94 14.16
CA MET A 384 7.99 -4.30 15.04
C MET A 384 8.09 -5.72 15.58
N ARG A 385 8.50 -6.68 14.74
CA ARG A 385 8.55 -8.09 15.12
C ARG A 385 9.77 -8.44 15.98
N ASN A 386 10.95 -8.03 15.53
CA ASN A 386 12.22 -8.51 16.10
C ASN A 386 13.10 -7.39 16.61
N GLY A 387 12.68 -6.15 16.45
CA GLY A 387 13.49 -4.98 16.74
C GLY A 387 14.63 -4.75 15.75
N THR A 388 14.67 -5.53 14.66
CA THR A 388 15.68 -5.43 13.60
C THR A 388 15.03 -5.50 12.23
N SER A 389 15.67 -4.92 11.21
CA SER A 389 15.25 -5.07 9.81
C SER A 389 16.44 -5.15 8.88
N SER A 390 16.23 -5.77 7.71
CA SER A 390 17.13 -5.71 6.57
C SER A 390 16.35 -5.40 5.30
N CYS A 391 16.87 -4.51 4.46
CA CYS A 391 16.21 -4.07 3.24
C CYS A 391 17.26 -3.59 2.22
N VAL A 392 16.99 -3.79 0.95
CA VAL A 392 17.81 -3.21 -0.12
C VAL A 392 17.18 -1.91 -0.59
N ARG A 393 17.90 -0.80 -0.48
CA ARG A 393 17.49 0.53 -0.92
C ARG A 393 18.55 1.14 -1.83
N GLY A 394 18.28 1.14 -3.13
CA GLY A 394 19.24 1.60 -4.13
C GLY A 394 20.57 0.85 -4.03
N PRO A 395 21.71 1.57 -3.88
CA PRO A 395 23.02 0.94 -3.80
C PRO A 395 23.33 0.32 -2.43
N TRP A 396 22.40 0.36 -1.48
CA TRP A 396 22.64 -0.05 -0.10
C TRP A 396 21.86 -1.27 0.32
N LEU A 397 22.53 -2.20 0.98
CA LEU A 397 21.89 -3.10 1.92
C LEU A 397 21.83 -2.37 3.26
N VAL A 398 20.62 -2.11 3.73
CA VAL A 398 20.33 -1.37 4.96
C VAL A 398 20.00 -2.36 6.06
N LEU A 399 20.82 -2.43 7.09
CA LEU A 399 20.59 -3.25 8.28
C LEU A 399 20.31 -2.34 9.47
N ARG A 400 19.17 -2.53 10.13
CA ARG A 400 18.76 -1.71 11.28
C ARG A 400 18.61 -2.54 12.54
N ASN A 401 19.00 -1.95 13.64
CA ASN A 401 18.77 -2.47 14.98
C ASN A 401 18.14 -1.38 15.85
N GLY A 402 16.84 -1.47 16.09
CA GLY A 402 16.09 -0.58 16.96
C GLY A 402 16.10 -1.00 18.44
N THR A 403 16.78 -2.08 18.80
CA THR A 403 16.83 -2.58 20.18
C THR A 403 17.91 -1.88 21.02
N ARG A 404 17.88 -2.09 22.32
CA ARG A 404 18.87 -1.54 23.29
C ARG A 404 20.16 -2.36 23.39
N SER A 405 20.31 -3.45 22.64
CA SER A 405 21.51 -4.30 22.63
C SER A 405 21.98 -4.54 21.20
N GLY A 406 23.28 -4.78 21.01
CA GLY A 406 23.81 -5.18 19.71
C GLY A 406 23.15 -6.48 19.21
N ARG A 407 22.95 -6.58 17.91
CA ARG A 407 22.34 -7.74 17.24
C ARG A 407 23.22 -8.20 16.08
N ILE A 408 23.31 -9.51 15.92
CA ILE A 408 23.95 -10.13 14.75
C ILE A 408 22.84 -10.43 13.75
N LEU A 409 22.92 -9.84 12.57
CA LEU A 409 21.99 -10.08 11.47
C LEU A 409 22.67 -10.97 10.43
N ALA A 410 21.98 -12.03 10.03
CA ALA A 410 22.40 -12.90 8.93
C ALA A 410 21.77 -12.39 7.63
N VAL A 411 22.57 -12.23 6.58
CA VAL A 411 22.13 -11.84 5.25
C VAL A 411 22.45 -12.94 4.27
N GLU A 412 21.44 -13.45 3.60
CA GLU A 412 21.57 -14.52 2.61
C GLU A 412 22.16 -13.99 1.29
N PRO A 413 23.02 -14.75 0.59
CA PRO A 413 23.50 -14.41 -0.74
C PRO A 413 22.31 -14.34 -1.72
N GLY A 414 22.23 -13.25 -2.51
CA GLY A 414 21.22 -13.10 -3.55
C GLY A 414 19.81 -12.84 -3.06
N ASN A 415 19.58 -12.77 -1.77
CA ASN A 415 18.25 -12.49 -1.22
C ASN A 415 18.08 -10.98 -0.99
N HIS A 416 17.24 -10.36 -1.81
CA HIS A 416 16.95 -8.92 -1.79
C HIS A 416 15.80 -8.54 -0.85
N ALA A 417 15.19 -9.51 -0.20
CA ALA A 417 14.10 -9.31 0.75
C ALA A 417 14.43 -9.98 2.07
N ASP A 418 13.92 -9.41 3.15
CA ASP A 418 13.98 -9.92 4.52
C ASP A 418 13.68 -11.41 4.58
N SER A 419 14.70 -12.24 4.51
CA SER A 419 14.58 -13.64 4.85
C SER A 419 14.74 -13.81 6.36
N GLU A 420 13.74 -13.33 7.11
CA GLU A 420 13.55 -13.77 8.47
C GLU A 420 13.05 -15.21 8.44
N ARG A 421 13.94 -16.14 8.67
CA ARG A 421 13.57 -17.53 8.81
C ARG A 421 12.81 -17.83 10.09
N GLN A 422 11.69 -18.51 9.91
CA GLN A 422 11.21 -19.49 10.88
C GLN A 422 12.31 -20.59 11.05
N ALA A 423 12.58 -20.95 12.27
CA ALA A 423 13.39 -22.01 12.86
C ALA A 423 13.96 -23.12 11.92
N GLY A 424 14.76 -22.79 10.96
CA GLY A 424 15.51 -23.73 10.14
C GLY A 424 16.84 -23.09 9.77
N GLY A 425 17.95 -23.73 10.08
CA GLY A 425 19.34 -23.26 10.03
C GLY A 425 19.69 -22.15 9.02
N VAL A 426 20.78 -21.45 9.29
CA VAL A 426 21.31 -20.37 8.42
C VAL A 426 21.75 -20.97 7.08
N PRO A 427 21.35 -20.40 5.92
CA PRO A 427 21.76 -20.90 4.61
C PRO A 427 23.28 -20.89 4.44
N PRO A 428 23.85 -21.84 3.71
CA PRO A 428 25.25 -21.79 3.30
C PRO A 428 25.58 -20.46 2.57
N GLY A 429 26.69 -19.83 2.95
CA GLY A 429 27.13 -18.58 2.33
C GLY A 429 26.51 -17.31 2.90
N SER A 430 25.68 -17.39 3.92
CA SER A 430 25.18 -16.20 4.62
C SER A 430 26.32 -15.38 5.23
N ARG A 431 26.22 -14.05 5.11
CA ARG A 431 27.14 -13.09 5.74
C ARG A 431 26.52 -12.61 7.05
N PHE A 432 27.36 -12.44 8.07
CA PHE A 432 26.92 -12.01 9.41
C PHE A 432 27.45 -10.60 9.68
N PHE A 433 26.57 -9.74 10.21
CA PHE A 433 26.90 -8.36 10.55
C PHE A 433 26.48 -8.05 11.98
N LEU A 434 27.40 -7.57 12.77
CA LEU A 434 27.07 -6.99 14.09
C LEU A 434 26.56 -5.57 13.89
N VAL A 435 25.29 -5.35 14.23
CA VAL A 435 24.66 -4.02 14.19
C VAL A 435 24.50 -3.53 15.64
N PRO A 436 25.17 -2.45 16.02
CA PRO A 436 25.08 -1.90 17.38
C PRO A 436 23.66 -1.50 17.74
N ALA A 437 23.38 -1.36 19.04
CA ALA A 437 22.08 -0.92 19.54
C ALA A 437 21.67 0.45 18.99
N GLY A 438 20.44 0.58 18.54
CA GLY A 438 19.90 1.85 18.07
C GLY A 438 20.53 2.41 16.78
N THR A 439 21.23 1.56 15.99
CA THR A 439 22.00 2.04 14.83
C THR A 439 21.51 1.43 13.50
N VAL A 440 22.04 2.00 12.43
CA VAL A 440 21.91 1.49 11.05
C VAL A 440 23.30 1.20 10.49
N LEU A 441 23.42 0.12 9.74
CA LEU A 441 24.61 -0.20 8.97
C LEU A 441 24.23 -0.19 7.48
N LEU A 442 24.95 0.64 6.69
CA LEU A 442 24.80 0.75 5.26
C LEU A 442 25.95 0.02 4.58
N ILE A 443 25.65 -1.02 3.83
CA ILE A 443 26.64 -1.86 3.15
C ILE A 443 26.46 -1.63 1.65
N PRO A 444 27.50 -1.16 0.92
CA PRO A 444 27.44 -1.06 -0.54
C PRO A 444 27.19 -2.45 -1.17
N ARG A 445 26.39 -2.46 -2.21
CA ARG A 445 26.07 -3.67 -3.01
C ARG A 445 27.11 -3.92 -4.08
#